data_992e10fec085549eafc0085f917815c2
#
_entry.id   992e10fec085549eafc0085f917815c2
#
_cell.length_a   1.000
_cell.length_b   1.000
_cell.length_c   1.000
_cell.angle_alpha   90.00
_cell.angle_beta   90.00
_cell.angle_gamma   90.00
#
_symmetry.space_group_name_H-M   'P 1'
#
loop_
_entity.id
_entity.type
_entity.pdbx_description
1 polymer ?
#
loop_
_entity_poly.entity_id
_entity_poly.type
_entity_poly.pdbx_seq_one_letter_code
_entity_poly.pdbx_strand_id
1 'polypeptide(L)'
;FLKEVVNPLYAALLEFQNLNNIVLEPYKKHAQNYQARNIFDVDFLNADFYSELVYLPLDNPKTIALGELLFQDPQLSKDNVMSCVSCHNPNKGFSDGLPKSVSNQKGVFTERNAQTLMDAGYSTRYFWDMRATDLERQVIHVIDNDLEFNTDFDAIVNKLNKNPNYNKLFKEAYGGINKEDINERS
;
A
#
# COMPACT_ATOMS: atom_id res chain seq x y z
N PHE A 1 -13.30 -15.67 24.38
CA PHE A 1 -13.42 -16.76 23.38
C PHE A 1 -12.18 -16.87 22.50
N LEU A 2 -11.78 -15.80 21.77
CA LEU A 2 -10.62 -15.85 20.88
C LEU A 2 -9.32 -16.21 21.60
N LYS A 3 -9.03 -15.55 22.73
CA LYS A 3 -7.82 -15.81 23.54
C LYS A 3 -7.84 -17.15 24.27
N GLU A 4 -8.99 -17.57 24.74
CA GLU A 4 -9.13 -18.73 25.64
C GLU A 4 -9.42 -20.04 24.90
N VAL A 5 -9.97 -19.95 23.71
CA VAL A 5 -10.37 -21.13 22.93
C VAL A 5 -9.63 -21.18 21.58
N VAL A 6 -9.75 -20.15 20.77
CA VAL A 6 -9.24 -20.18 19.40
C VAL A 6 -7.72 -20.22 19.35
N ASN A 7 -7.01 -19.37 20.12
CA ASN A 7 -5.56 -19.37 20.12
C ASN A 7 -4.94 -20.66 20.66
N PRO A 8 -5.40 -21.24 21.79
CA PRO A 8 -4.89 -22.51 22.25
C PRO A 8 -5.12 -23.64 21.24
N LEU A 9 -6.29 -23.67 20.58
CA LEU A 9 -6.57 -24.64 19.54
C LEU A 9 -5.62 -24.47 18.34
N TYR A 10 -5.42 -23.24 17.90
CA TYR A 10 -4.51 -22.95 16.79
C TYR A 10 -3.06 -23.38 17.10
N ALA A 11 -2.58 -23.06 18.30
CA ALA A 11 -1.25 -23.48 18.75
C ALA A 11 -1.11 -25.01 18.82
N ALA A 12 -2.14 -25.71 19.32
CA ALA A 12 -2.14 -27.18 19.38
C ALA A 12 -2.14 -27.82 17.99
N LEU A 13 -2.87 -27.26 17.02
CA LEU A 13 -2.86 -27.73 15.63
C LEU A 13 -1.49 -27.55 14.99
N LEU A 14 -0.83 -26.42 15.22
CA LEU A 14 0.52 -26.19 14.72
C LEU A 14 1.54 -27.15 15.34
N GLU A 15 1.43 -27.40 16.65
CA GLU A 15 2.27 -28.38 17.34
C GLU A 15 2.05 -29.80 16.77
N PHE A 16 0.79 -30.20 16.58
CA PHE A 16 0.45 -31.47 15.96
C PHE A 16 1.05 -31.59 14.56
N GLN A 17 0.96 -30.54 13.74
CA GLN A 17 1.56 -30.51 12.40
C GLN A 17 3.08 -30.73 12.47
N ASN A 18 3.76 -30.00 13.37
CA ASN A 18 5.22 -30.09 13.52
C ASN A 18 5.67 -31.46 14.03
N LEU A 19 4.97 -32.04 15.02
CA LEU A 19 5.27 -33.34 15.58
C LEU A 19 5.09 -34.49 14.57
N ASN A 20 4.18 -34.33 13.64
CA ASN A 20 3.89 -35.36 12.61
C ASN A 20 4.60 -35.07 11.28
N ASN A 21 5.50 -34.09 11.22
CA ASN A 21 6.21 -33.68 10.00
C ASN A 21 5.26 -33.44 8.81
N ILE A 22 4.09 -32.88 9.07
CA ILE A 22 3.14 -32.53 8.01
C ILE A 22 3.71 -31.31 7.29
N VAL A 23 4.28 -31.53 6.12
CA VAL A 23 4.73 -30.47 5.23
C VAL A 23 3.50 -29.97 4.48
N LEU A 24 3.08 -28.74 4.80
CA LEU A 24 2.12 -28.06 3.94
C LEU A 24 2.86 -27.72 2.64
N GLU A 25 2.30 -28.16 1.52
CA GLU A 25 2.81 -27.77 0.21
C GLU A 25 3.05 -26.25 0.24
N PRO A 26 4.19 -25.77 -0.26
CA PRO A 26 4.47 -24.34 -0.38
C PRO A 26 3.54 -23.76 -1.43
N TYR A 27 2.25 -23.85 -1.15
CA TYR A 27 1.24 -23.36 -2.04
C TYR A 27 1.26 -21.84 -1.98
N LYS A 28 1.52 -21.26 -3.13
CA LYS A 28 1.27 -19.88 -3.51
C LYS A 28 0.64 -19.06 -2.40
N LYS A 29 1.28 -17.96 -2.00
CA LYS A 29 0.77 -16.91 -1.14
C LYS A 29 -0.51 -17.26 -0.37
N HIS A 30 -0.38 -17.57 0.90
CA HIS A 30 -1.53 -17.76 1.79
C HIS A 30 -1.81 -16.45 2.53
N ALA A 31 -3.09 -16.14 2.76
CA ALA A 31 -3.51 -14.98 3.54
C ALA A 31 -3.02 -15.01 5.00
N GLN A 32 -2.76 -16.19 5.51
CA GLN A 32 -2.32 -16.43 6.87
C GLN A 32 -0.94 -17.08 6.90
N ASN A 33 -0.13 -16.66 7.86
CA ASN A 33 1.12 -17.33 8.16
C ASN A 33 0.84 -18.59 8.99
N TYR A 34 1.02 -19.75 8.40
CA TYR A 34 0.81 -21.03 9.08
C TYR A 34 1.80 -21.35 10.21
N GLN A 35 2.86 -20.56 10.36
CA GLN A 35 3.81 -20.69 11.46
C GLN A 35 3.46 -19.78 12.65
N ALA A 36 2.53 -18.86 12.48
CA ALA A 36 2.04 -18.03 13.59
C ALA A 36 1.34 -18.91 14.64
N ARG A 37 1.55 -18.59 15.91
CA ARG A 37 0.95 -19.32 17.03
C ARG A 37 -0.31 -18.66 17.57
N ASN A 38 -0.49 -17.39 17.21
CA ASN A 38 -1.54 -16.56 17.74
C ASN A 38 -2.13 -15.69 16.64
N ILE A 39 -3.43 -15.61 16.55
CA ILE A 39 -4.13 -14.75 15.57
C ILE A 39 -3.86 -13.25 15.77
N PHE A 40 -3.25 -12.86 16.89
CA PHE A 40 -2.84 -11.48 17.18
C PHE A 40 -1.34 -11.24 16.96
N ASP A 41 -0.59 -12.22 16.48
CA ASP A 41 0.81 -12.03 16.14
C ASP A 41 0.91 -11.07 14.95
N VAL A 42 1.92 -10.20 14.97
CA VAL A 42 2.12 -9.16 13.95
C VAL A 42 2.33 -9.73 12.54
N ASP A 43 2.80 -10.96 12.47
CA ASP A 43 3.06 -11.71 11.24
C ASP A 43 1.96 -12.73 10.91
N PHE A 44 0.81 -12.71 11.62
CA PHE A 44 -0.29 -13.66 11.37
C PHE A 44 -0.86 -13.52 9.97
N LEU A 45 -1.09 -12.29 9.51
CA LEU A 45 -1.52 -12.00 8.15
C LEU A 45 -0.30 -11.84 7.24
N ASN A 46 -0.32 -12.52 6.12
CA ASN A 46 0.72 -12.40 5.11
C ASN A 46 0.39 -11.25 4.17
N ALA A 47 1.07 -10.12 4.32
CA ALA A 47 0.87 -8.94 3.50
C ALA A 47 1.07 -9.22 2.00
N ASP A 48 2.01 -10.09 1.66
CA ASP A 48 2.29 -10.47 0.26
C ASP A 48 1.11 -11.16 -0.42
N PHE A 49 0.22 -11.79 0.34
CA PHE A 49 -1.00 -12.38 -0.23
C PHE A 49 -1.93 -11.33 -0.83
N TYR A 50 -1.99 -10.16 -0.21
CA TYR A 50 -2.90 -9.07 -0.58
C TYR A 50 -2.31 -8.13 -1.64
N SER A 51 -1.03 -8.27 -1.96
CA SER A 51 -0.36 -7.48 -2.99
C SER A 51 -0.37 -8.19 -4.34
N GLU A 52 -0.72 -7.48 -5.41
CA GLU A 52 -0.56 -7.98 -6.78
C GLU A 52 0.90 -7.91 -7.26
N LEU A 53 1.75 -7.14 -6.59
CA LEU A 53 3.18 -7.00 -6.92
C LEU A 53 3.97 -8.25 -6.51
N VAL A 54 3.67 -9.37 -7.17
CA VAL A 54 4.23 -10.71 -6.89
C VAL A 54 5.76 -10.79 -7.04
N TYR A 55 6.38 -9.81 -7.70
CA TYR A 55 7.76 -9.89 -8.16
C TYR A 55 8.70 -8.89 -7.50
N LEU A 56 8.20 -8.00 -6.66
CA LEU A 56 9.03 -7.03 -5.95
C LEU A 56 9.14 -7.41 -4.48
N PRO A 57 10.34 -7.47 -3.90
CA PRO A 57 10.50 -7.64 -2.47
C PRO A 57 9.93 -6.40 -1.76
N LEU A 58 8.68 -6.49 -1.30
CA LEU A 58 7.97 -5.41 -0.61
C LEU A 58 8.70 -4.97 0.68
N ASP A 59 9.46 -5.88 1.29
CA ASP A 59 10.20 -5.64 2.52
C ASP A 59 11.60 -5.03 2.33
N ASN A 60 11.89 -4.46 1.17
CA ASN A 60 13.15 -3.74 0.97
C ASN A 60 13.08 -2.38 1.68
N PRO A 61 13.93 -2.10 2.69
CA PRO A 61 13.93 -0.82 3.40
C PRO A 61 14.08 0.40 2.48
N LYS A 62 14.71 0.24 1.33
CA LYS A 62 14.88 1.32 0.36
C LYS A 62 13.61 1.61 -0.42
N THR A 63 12.81 0.59 -0.75
CA THR A 63 11.49 0.80 -1.38
C THR A 63 10.52 1.46 -0.42
N ILE A 64 10.54 1.06 0.86
CA ILE A 64 9.74 1.70 1.91
C ILE A 64 10.13 3.17 2.07
N ALA A 65 11.43 3.48 2.20
CA ALA A 65 11.90 4.85 2.35
C ALA A 65 11.57 5.73 1.13
N LEU A 66 11.66 5.17 -0.08
CA LEU A 66 11.24 5.86 -1.29
C LEU A 66 9.73 6.12 -1.29
N GLY A 67 8.92 5.14 -0.88
CA GLY A 67 7.46 5.29 -0.74
C GLY A 67 7.08 6.37 0.27
N GLU A 68 7.73 6.43 1.42
CA GLU A 68 7.55 7.48 2.42
C GLU A 68 7.87 8.87 1.88
N LEU A 69 8.94 8.99 1.09
CA LEU A 69 9.29 10.25 0.45
C LEU A 69 8.23 10.67 -0.58
N LEU A 70 7.84 9.76 -1.47
CA LEU A 70 6.80 10.03 -2.48
C LEU A 70 5.46 10.39 -1.83
N PHE A 71 5.09 9.71 -0.75
CA PHE A 71 3.85 9.96 -0.01
C PHE A 71 3.74 11.41 0.49
N GLN A 72 4.87 12.05 0.76
CA GLN A 72 4.95 13.42 1.24
C GLN A 72 5.19 14.45 0.12
N ASP A 73 5.53 14.00 -1.09
CA ASP A 73 5.98 14.90 -2.14
C ASP A 73 4.81 15.51 -2.94
N PRO A 74 4.60 16.84 -2.88
CA PRO A 74 3.59 17.50 -3.68
C PRO A 74 3.88 17.50 -5.19
N GLN A 75 5.11 17.19 -5.62
CA GLN A 75 5.44 17.09 -7.05
C GLN A 75 4.60 16.03 -7.79
N LEU A 76 3.98 15.09 -7.05
CA LEU A 76 3.09 14.10 -7.64
C LEU A 76 1.76 14.70 -8.12
N SER A 77 1.37 15.88 -7.67
CA SER A 77 0.19 16.58 -8.18
C SER A 77 0.54 17.57 -9.30
N LYS A 78 -0.44 17.95 -10.10
CA LYS A 78 -0.29 18.82 -11.28
C LYS A 78 0.47 20.11 -10.95
N ASP A 79 0.00 20.82 -9.95
CA ASP A 79 0.49 22.16 -9.59
C ASP A 79 1.43 22.15 -8.37
N ASN A 80 1.87 20.97 -7.94
CA ASN A 80 2.73 20.72 -6.77
C ASN A 80 2.12 21.29 -5.46
N VAL A 81 0.81 21.21 -5.31
CA VAL A 81 0.08 21.77 -4.15
C VAL A 81 -0.45 20.70 -3.21
N MET A 82 -0.55 19.46 -3.66
CA MET A 82 -1.13 18.36 -2.91
C MET A 82 -0.21 17.15 -2.91
N SER A 83 -0.15 16.49 -1.78
CA SER A 83 0.53 15.18 -1.60
C SER A 83 -0.40 14.23 -0.86
N CYS A 84 -0.05 12.95 -0.73
CA CYS A 84 -0.89 11.98 -0.02
C CYS A 84 -1.14 12.40 1.43
N VAL A 85 -0.15 12.98 2.12
CA VAL A 85 -0.31 13.46 3.51
C VAL A 85 -1.30 14.63 3.64
N SER A 86 -1.66 15.30 2.55
CA SER A 86 -2.67 16.37 2.58
C SER A 86 -4.02 15.85 3.07
N CYS A 87 -4.35 14.60 2.68
CA CYS A 87 -5.60 13.94 3.07
C CYS A 87 -5.36 12.77 4.03
N HIS A 88 -4.20 12.13 3.98
CA HIS A 88 -3.85 10.99 4.84
C HIS A 88 -2.81 11.37 5.89
N ASN A 89 -3.23 12.17 6.88
CA ASN A 89 -2.34 12.68 7.93
C ASN A 89 -1.96 11.58 8.94
N PRO A 90 -0.66 11.27 9.13
CA PRO A 90 -0.23 10.25 10.09
C PRO A 90 -0.70 10.52 11.53
N ASN A 91 -0.76 11.79 11.92
CA ASN A 91 -1.20 12.19 13.27
C ASN A 91 -2.71 12.06 13.49
N LYS A 92 -3.48 11.72 12.44
CA LYS A 92 -4.93 11.50 12.47
C LYS A 92 -5.30 10.08 12.03
N GLY A 93 -4.42 9.11 12.26
CA GLY A 93 -4.63 7.74 11.82
C GLY A 93 -4.69 7.62 10.28
N PHE A 94 -3.89 8.41 9.56
CA PHE A 94 -3.88 8.46 8.11
C PHE A 94 -5.25 8.82 7.47
N SER A 95 -5.99 9.71 8.12
CA SER A 95 -7.18 10.38 7.60
C SER A 95 -7.01 11.89 7.80
N ASP A 96 -7.86 12.72 7.20
CA ASP A 96 -7.90 14.17 7.50
C ASP A 96 -8.92 14.50 8.60
N GLY A 97 -9.81 13.57 8.92
CA GLY A 97 -10.88 13.72 9.91
C GLY A 97 -12.02 14.64 9.42
N LEU A 98 -12.11 14.91 8.15
CA LEU A 98 -13.14 15.75 7.56
C LEU A 98 -14.24 14.91 6.88
N PRO A 99 -15.49 15.39 6.82
CA PRO A 99 -16.56 14.70 6.08
C PRO A 99 -16.29 14.65 4.57
N LYS A 100 -15.56 15.60 4.05
CA LYS A 100 -15.04 15.69 2.68
C LYS A 100 -13.68 16.34 2.73
N SER A 101 -12.72 15.74 2.02
CA SER A 101 -11.35 16.26 1.99
C SER A 101 -11.26 17.57 1.22
N VAL A 102 -10.23 18.36 1.53
CA VAL A 102 -9.95 19.62 0.78
C VAL A 102 -9.39 19.25 -0.58
N SER A 103 -9.94 19.84 -1.64
CA SER A 103 -9.49 19.65 -3.03
C SER A 103 -8.21 20.45 -3.32
N ASN A 104 -7.54 20.11 -4.43
CA ASN A 104 -6.48 20.93 -5.05
C ASN A 104 -6.99 22.33 -5.47
N GLN A 105 -8.29 22.51 -5.62
CA GLN A 105 -8.94 23.77 -6.00
C GLN A 105 -9.36 24.56 -4.75
N LYS A 106 -8.97 25.81 -4.66
CA LYS A 106 -9.26 26.65 -3.50
C LYS A 106 -10.75 26.75 -3.21
N GLY A 107 -11.14 26.39 -1.99
CA GLY A 107 -12.54 26.46 -1.52
C GLY A 107 -13.43 25.33 -2.02
N VAL A 108 -12.87 24.35 -2.71
CA VAL A 108 -13.57 23.16 -3.18
C VAL A 108 -13.23 21.96 -2.30
N PHE A 109 -14.15 21.03 -2.17
CA PHE A 109 -13.97 19.79 -1.45
C PHE A 109 -14.13 18.60 -2.41
N THR A 110 -13.46 17.49 -2.09
CA THR A 110 -13.67 16.22 -2.78
C THR A 110 -15.09 15.71 -2.53
N GLU A 111 -15.53 14.73 -3.29
CA GLU A 111 -16.87 14.17 -3.11
C GLU A 111 -17.03 13.38 -1.79
N ARG A 112 -15.95 12.84 -1.27
CA ARG A 112 -15.92 11.96 -0.09
C ARG A 112 -14.77 12.32 0.84
N ASN A 113 -14.77 11.74 2.04
CA ASN A 113 -13.69 11.82 3.02
C ASN A 113 -12.51 10.93 2.63
N ALA A 114 -11.33 11.29 3.13
CA ALA A 114 -10.17 10.42 3.12
C ALA A 114 -10.34 9.31 4.18
N GLN A 115 -10.39 8.06 3.73
CA GLN A 115 -10.38 6.91 4.62
C GLN A 115 -9.01 6.72 5.23
N THR A 116 -8.94 6.06 6.40
CA THR A 116 -7.66 5.68 6.99
C THR A 116 -6.91 4.72 6.07
N LEU A 117 -5.57 4.83 6.03
CA LEU A 117 -4.71 3.86 5.36
C LEU A 117 -4.23 2.74 6.30
N MET A 118 -4.62 2.80 7.59
CA MET A 118 -4.26 1.73 8.51
C MET A 118 -4.86 0.41 8.03
N ASP A 119 -3.99 -0.59 7.94
CA ASP A 119 -4.31 -1.93 7.43
C ASP A 119 -4.88 -1.98 5.99
N ALA A 120 -4.76 -0.88 5.23
CA ALA A 120 -5.26 -0.82 3.85
C ALA A 120 -4.64 -1.90 2.95
N GLY A 121 -3.38 -2.27 3.19
CA GLY A 121 -2.69 -3.34 2.44
C GLY A 121 -3.32 -4.73 2.55
N TYR A 122 -4.20 -4.95 3.54
CA TYR A 122 -4.92 -6.22 3.72
C TYR A 122 -6.31 -6.23 3.07
N SER A 123 -6.70 -5.17 2.41
CA SER A 123 -7.96 -5.11 1.67
C SER A 123 -7.82 -5.73 0.28
N THR A 124 -8.90 -6.34 -0.21
CA THR A 124 -8.98 -6.91 -1.56
C THR A 124 -9.82 -6.05 -2.50
N ARG A 125 -10.36 -4.96 -2.01
CA ARG A 125 -11.16 -3.99 -2.77
C ARG A 125 -11.05 -2.61 -2.13
N TYR A 126 -11.03 -1.59 -2.96
CA TYR A 126 -10.85 -0.20 -2.57
C TYR A 126 -11.97 0.67 -3.11
N PHE A 127 -12.17 1.81 -2.48
CA PHE A 127 -13.33 2.68 -2.58
C PHE A 127 -14.63 2.04 -2.05
N TRP A 128 -15.61 2.85 -1.77
CA TRP A 128 -16.92 2.41 -1.29
C TRP A 128 -17.67 1.52 -2.29
N ASP A 129 -17.44 1.73 -3.57
CA ASP A 129 -18.06 1.00 -4.68
C ASP A 129 -17.20 -0.18 -5.17
N MET A 130 -16.06 -0.45 -4.50
CA MET A 130 -15.17 -1.58 -4.78
C MET A 130 -14.59 -1.58 -6.21
N ARG A 131 -14.51 -0.40 -6.86
CA ARG A 131 -14.06 -0.28 -8.26
C ARG A 131 -12.58 -0.55 -8.48
N ALA A 132 -11.74 -0.40 -7.45
CA ALA A 132 -10.33 -0.75 -7.53
C ALA A 132 -10.06 -2.09 -6.82
N THR A 133 -9.29 -2.96 -7.46
CA THR A 133 -8.99 -4.32 -7.00
C THR A 133 -7.70 -4.38 -6.19
N ASP A 134 -6.87 -3.36 -6.29
CA ASP A 134 -5.54 -3.26 -5.68
C ASP A 134 -5.22 -1.80 -5.34
N LEU A 135 -4.15 -1.58 -4.54
CA LEU A 135 -3.72 -0.24 -4.12
C LEU A 135 -3.17 0.56 -5.31
N GLU A 136 -2.53 -0.09 -6.25
CA GLU A 136 -1.94 0.53 -7.43
C GLU A 136 -3.02 1.20 -8.28
N ARG A 137 -4.11 0.50 -8.55
CA ARG A 137 -5.27 1.07 -9.26
C ARG A 137 -5.96 2.16 -8.47
N GLN A 138 -6.02 2.01 -7.14
CA GLN A 138 -6.57 3.04 -6.28
C GLN A 138 -5.78 4.35 -6.39
N VAL A 139 -4.44 4.27 -6.40
CA VAL A 139 -3.56 5.43 -6.57
C VAL A 139 -3.76 6.08 -7.94
N ILE A 140 -3.91 5.31 -9.02
CA ILE A 140 -4.18 5.84 -10.36
C ILE A 140 -5.47 6.68 -10.36
N HIS A 141 -6.53 6.20 -9.72
CA HIS A 141 -7.75 6.98 -9.60
C HIS A 141 -7.59 8.31 -8.87
N VAL A 142 -6.69 8.40 -7.88
CA VAL A 142 -6.37 9.64 -7.18
C VAL A 142 -5.56 10.58 -8.09
N ILE A 143 -4.62 10.03 -8.85
CA ILE A 143 -3.78 10.79 -9.80
C ILE A 143 -4.64 11.46 -10.85
N ASP A 144 -5.57 10.71 -11.46
CA ASP A 144 -6.43 11.19 -12.55
C ASP A 144 -7.55 12.11 -12.08
N ASN A 145 -7.89 12.14 -10.79
CA ASN A 145 -9.02 12.88 -10.27
C ASN A 145 -8.78 14.40 -10.30
N ASP A 146 -9.64 15.12 -11.01
CA ASP A 146 -9.59 16.60 -11.17
C ASP A 146 -9.64 17.37 -9.85
N LEU A 147 -10.25 16.80 -8.82
CA LEU A 147 -10.35 17.39 -7.48
C LEU A 147 -9.20 16.99 -6.53
N GLU A 148 -8.33 16.10 -6.97
CA GLU A 148 -7.21 15.58 -6.19
C GLU A 148 -5.89 15.92 -6.89
N PHE A 149 -5.16 14.97 -7.46
CA PHE A 149 -3.85 15.26 -8.08
C PHE A 149 -3.97 15.91 -9.46
N ASN A 150 -5.04 15.66 -10.19
CA ASN A 150 -5.35 16.29 -11.48
C ASN A 150 -4.18 16.22 -12.49
N THR A 151 -3.61 15.02 -12.65
CA THR A 151 -2.48 14.78 -13.55
C THR A 151 -2.60 13.36 -14.11
N ASP A 152 -1.62 12.94 -14.85
CA ASP A 152 -1.50 11.56 -15.34
C ASP A 152 -0.16 10.96 -14.90
N PHE A 153 -0.07 9.64 -14.99
CA PHE A 153 1.10 8.89 -14.54
C PHE A 153 2.36 9.27 -15.34
N ASP A 154 2.24 9.46 -16.65
CA ASP A 154 3.38 9.84 -17.50
C ASP A 154 3.93 11.22 -17.14
N ALA A 155 3.08 12.16 -16.79
CA ALA A 155 3.50 13.48 -16.33
C ALA A 155 4.28 13.38 -15.01
N ILE A 156 3.85 12.53 -14.08
CA ILE A 156 4.58 12.26 -12.83
C ILE A 156 5.93 11.63 -13.14
N VAL A 157 5.99 10.57 -13.93
CA VAL A 157 7.23 9.90 -14.31
C VAL A 157 8.19 10.89 -14.97
N ASN A 158 7.70 11.76 -15.87
CA ASN A 158 8.50 12.79 -16.49
C ASN A 158 9.04 13.85 -15.51
N LYS A 159 8.25 14.20 -14.47
CA LYS A 159 8.74 15.11 -13.40
C LYS A 159 9.83 14.45 -12.58
N LEU A 160 9.62 13.22 -12.12
CA LEU A 160 10.56 12.49 -11.27
C LEU A 160 11.87 12.16 -12.02
N ASN A 161 11.80 11.80 -13.30
CA ASN A 161 12.97 11.54 -14.14
C ASN A 161 13.87 12.77 -14.36
N LYS A 162 13.33 13.99 -14.25
CA LYS A 162 14.12 15.23 -14.30
C LYS A 162 14.88 15.51 -13.01
N ASN A 163 14.54 14.82 -11.92
CA ASN A 163 15.18 15.00 -10.63
C ASN A 163 16.25 13.92 -10.40
N PRO A 164 17.56 14.29 -10.39
CA PRO A 164 18.65 13.32 -10.20
C PRO A 164 18.57 12.53 -8.89
N ASN A 165 17.99 13.13 -7.83
CA ASN A 165 17.84 12.46 -6.55
C ASN A 165 16.84 11.30 -6.66
N TYR A 166 15.71 11.50 -7.34
CA TYR A 166 14.74 10.44 -7.56
C TYR A 166 15.33 9.31 -8.43
N ASN A 167 16.04 9.66 -9.51
CA ASN A 167 16.72 8.66 -10.34
C ASN A 167 17.67 7.77 -9.51
N LYS A 168 18.41 8.36 -8.57
CA LYS A 168 19.27 7.60 -7.65
C LYS A 168 18.45 6.72 -6.71
N LEU A 169 17.42 7.26 -6.07
CA LEU A 169 16.58 6.54 -5.10
C LEU A 169 15.83 5.36 -5.75
N PHE A 170 15.25 5.55 -6.92
CA PHE A 170 14.63 4.47 -7.69
C PHE A 170 15.64 3.38 -8.06
N LYS A 171 16.83 3.77 -8.53
CA LYS A 171 17.87 2.81 -8.82
C LYS A 171 18.34 2.02 -7.59
N GLU A 172 18.41 2.66 -6.43
CA GLU A 172 18.77 2.00 -5.18
C GLU A 172 17.66 1.09 -4.65
N ALA A 173 16.40 1.48 -4.81
CA ALA A 173 15.24 0.72 -4.37
C ALA A 173 14.99 -0.52 -5.23
N TYR A 174 15.12 -0.39 -6.54
CA TYR A 174 14.73 -1.42 -7.51
C TYR A 174 15.91 -2.06 -8.26
N GLY A 175 17.15 -1.79 -7.87
CA GLY A 175 18.33 -2.46 -8.43
C GLY A 175 18.66 -2.10 -9.88
N GLY A 176 18.17 -0.96 -10.39
CA GLY A 176 18.45 -0.48 -11.75
C GLY A 176 17.50 -1.03 -12.81
N ILE A 177 16.25 -1.23 -12.46
CA ILE A 177 15.16 -1.52 -13.39
C ILE A 177 15.19 -0.47 -14.53
N ASN A 178 15.17 -0.93 -15.77
CA ASN A 178 15.17 -0.07 -16.93
C ASN A 178 13.84 0.69 -17.03
N LYS A 179 13.83 1.84 -17.75
CA LYS A 179 12.61 2.62 -18.01
C LYS A 179 11.44 1.82 -18.58
N GLU A 180 11.72 0.70 -19.23
CA GLU A 180 10.75 -0.21 -19.82
C GLU A 180 10.06 -1.10 -18.77
N ASP A 181 10.66 -1.21 -17.58
CA ASP A 181 10.11 -2.03 -16.47
C ASP A 181 9.24 -1.19 -15.54
N ILE A 182 9.32 0.16 -15.62
CA ILE A 182 8.41 1.10 -14.93
C ILE A 182 7.22 1.34 -15.86
N ASN A 183 6.47 0.28 -16.09
CA ASN A 183 5.18 0.33 -16.79
C ASN A 183 4.07 0.55 -15.76
N GLU A 184 2.83 0.68 -16.25
CA GLU A 184 1.57 0.76 -15.50
C GLU A 184 1.38 -0.36 -14.44
N ARG A 185 2.41 -1.16 -14.17
CA ARG A 185 2.42 -2.31 -13.24
C ARG A 185 3.45 -2.18 -12.12
N SER A 186 4.17 -1.05 -12.02
CA SER A 186 5.17 -0.85 -10.96
C SER A 186 4.88 0.39 -10.12
#